data_197864849312725fe911367d787c5b00
#
_entry.id   197864849312725fe911367d787c5b00
#
_cell.length_a   1.000
_cell.length_b   1.000
_cell.length_c   1.000
_cell.angle_alpha   90.00
_cell.angle_beta   90.00
_cell.angle_gamma   90.00
#
_symmetry.space_group_name_H-M   'P 1'
#
loop_
_entity.id
_entity.type
_entity.pdbx_description
1 polymer ?
#
loop_
_entity_poly.entity_id
_entity_poly.type
_entity_poly.pdbx_seq_one_letter_code
_entity_poly.pdbx_strand_id
1 'polypeptide(L)'
;MRDLVTVSVHSDRRHQFGVSRDELWEAVTEIDQYRHWWPWLRSFDGRAFAAGERWGCVVKRQLPYTLEFEIVLEEVRRAERAYARLTGDIEGWAELVLADAETGSVLRLRSDLTARGGPARWVEMLAGPLARRGHDWVLDNGIRQFRVATGV
;
A
#
# COMPACT_ATOMS: atom_id res chain seq x y z
N MET A 1 -0.40 -3.60 34.45
CA MET A 1 -0.01 -3.07 33.15
C MET A 1 -0.61 -3.96 32.08
N ARG A 2 -1.33 -3.40 31.17
CA ARG A 2 -1.96 -4.19 30.13
C ARG A 2 -0.96 -4.49 29.04
N ASP A 3 -0.87 -5.76 28.68
CA ASP A 3 -0.16 -6.13 27.48
C ASP A 3 -0.95 -5.63 26.28
N LEU A 4 -0.35 -4.74 25.53
CA LEU A 4 -0.91 -4.32 24.27
C LEU A 4 -0.85 -5.49 23.30
N VAL A 5 -2.00 -5.99 22.89
CA VAL A 5 -2.06 -7.01 21.85
C VAL A 5 -1.71 -6.33 20.55
N THR A 6 -0.50 -6.55 20.09
CA THR A 6 -0.07 -6.11 18.77
C THR A 6 -0.43 -7.17 17.76
N VAL A 7 -1.24 -6.80 16.76
CA VAL A 7 -1.60 -7.69 15.67
C VAL A 7 -0.92 -7.20 14.42
N SER A 8 -0.02 -8.03 13.89
CA SER A 8 0.66 -7.77 12.63
C SER A 8 -0.02 -8.49 11.48
N VAL A 9 -0.18 -7.80 10.37
CA VAL A 9 -0.64 -8.39 9.11
C VAL A 9 0.53 -8.39 8.15
N HIS A 10 0.99 -9.58 7.81
CA HIS A 10 2.04 -9.77 6.82
C HIS A 10 1.44 -10.09 5.46
N SER A 11 1.93 -9.44 4.42
CA SER A 11 1.46 -9.65 3.05
C SER A 11 2.64 -9.78 2.08
N ASP A 12 2.50 -10.67 1.11
CA ASP A 12 3.45 -10.85 0.02
C ASP A 12 2.64 -11.21 -1.23
N ARG A 13 2.56 -10.26 -2.17
CA ARG A 13 1.75 -10.40 -3.39
C ARG A 13 2.62 -10.18 -4.61
N ARG A 14 2.38 -11.00 -5.64
CA ARG A 14 3.03 -10.86 -6.94
C ARG A 14 1.98 -10.69 -8.02
N HIS A 15 2.23 -9.74 -8.91
CA HIS A 15 1.33 -9.46 -10.04
C HIS A 15 2.16 -9.35 -11.31
N GLN A 16 1.72 -10.06 -12.35
CA GLN A 16 2.39 -10.01 -13.66
C GLN A 16 1.72 -8.97 -14.55
N PHE A 17 2.54 -8.22 -15.28
CA PHE A 17 2.10 -7.20 -16.23
C PHE A 17 2.74 -7.45 -17.58
N GLY A 18 2.00 -7.14 -18.66
CA GLY A 18 2.46 -7.33 -20.03
C GLY A 18 3.33 -6.20 -20.58
N VAL A 19 3.84 -5.33 -19.71
CA VAL A 19 4.67 -4.19 -20.08
C VAL A 19 6.04 -4.30 -19.42
N SER A 20 7.02 -3.53 -19.91
CA SER A 20 8.37 -3.51 -19.35
C SER A 20 8.38 -2.94 -17.93
N ARG A 21 9.47 -3.21 -17.20
CA ARG A 21 9.67 -2.61 -15.87
C ARG A 21 9.63 -1.08 -15.91
N ASP A 22 10.22 -0.49 -16.94
CA ASP A 22 10.25 0.96 -17.07
C ASP A 22 8.85 1.53 -17.27
N GLU A 23 8.05 0.92 -18.15
CA GLU A 23 6.68 1.35 -18.36
C GLU A 23 5.81 1.15 -17.12
N LEU A 24 6.00 0.04 -16.42
CA LEU A 24 5.28 -0.23 -15.17
C LEU A 24 5.67 0.78 -14.09
N TRP A 25 6.95 1.11 -13.99
CA TRP A 25 7.44 2.11 -13.04
C TRP A 25 6.82 3.49 -13.30
N GLU A 26 6.80 3.90 -14.57
CA GLU A 26 6.19 5.19 -14.94
C GLU A 26 4.72 5.24 -14.52
N ALA A 27 3.99 4.14 -14.73
CA ALA A 27 2.58 4.08 -14.33
C ALA A 27 2.42 4.11 -12.80
N VAL A 28 3.17 3.28 -12.08
CA VAL A 28 3.08 3.16 -10.62
C VAL A 28 3.45 4.47 -9.90
N THR A 29 4.35 5.25 -10.47
CA THR A 29 4.83 6.48 -9.85
C THR A 29 4.01 7.72 -10.20
N GLU A 30 2.92 7.58 -10.93
CA GLU A 30 1.98 8.67 -11.18
C GLU A 30 1.12 8.95 -9.94
N ILE A 31 1.73 9.46 -8.89
CA ILE A 31 1.10 9.63 -7.58
C ILE A 31 -0.07 10.61 -7.59
N ASP A 32 -0.09 11.56 -8.49
CA ASP A 32 -1.19 12.51 -8.65
C ASP A 32 -2.48 11.83 -9.16
N GLN A 33 -2.40 10.62 -9.67
CA GLN A 33 -3.52 9.82 -10.12
C GLN A 33 -4.08 8.89 -9.04
N TYR A 34 -3.39 8.71 -7.93
CA TYR A 34 -3.75 7.71 -6.92
C TYR A 34 -5.18 7.86 -6.40
N ARG A 35 -5.64 9.06 -6.18
CA ARG A 35 -7.01 9.31 -5.72
C ARG A 35 -8.06 9.00 -6.77
N HIS A 36 -7.70 9.05 -8.04
CA HIS A 36 -8.58 8.65 -9.14
C HIS A 36 -8.67 7.13 -9.24
N TRP A 37 -7.54 6.45 -9.08
CA TRP A 37 -7.52 4.99 -9.12
C TRP A 37 -8.20 4.37 -7.90
N TRP A 38 -8.01 5.01 -6.74
CA TRP A 38 -8.41 4.48 -5.43
C TRP A 38 -9.33 5.47 -4.70
N PRO A 39 -10.64 5.43 -4.97
CA PRO A 39 -11.59 6.34 -4.30
C PRO A 39 -11.65 6.18 -2.78
N TRP A 40 -11.23 5.03 -2.25
CA TRP A 40 -11.12 4.79 -0.82
C TRP A 40 -9.97 5.56 -0.17
N LEU A 41 -9.04 6.08 -0.95
CA LEU A 41 -8.00 7.00 -0.52
C LEU A 41 -8.61 8.41 -0.48
N ARG A 42 -9.09 8.80 0.69
CA ARG A 42 -9.86 10.05 0.87
C ARG A 42 -9.01 11.30 0.82
N SER A 43 -7.78 11.20 1.33
CA SER A 43 -6.83 12.29 1.30
C SER A 43 -5.44 11.74 1.06
N PHE A 44 -4.68 12.45 0.24
CA PHE A 44 -3.33 12.08 -0.11
C PHE A 44 -2.57 13.35 -0.47
N ASP A 45 -1.47 13.64 0.23
CA ASP A 45 -0.69 14.85 0.02
C ASP A 45 0.70 14.60 -0.58
N GLY A 46 0.93 13.42 -1.13
CA GLY A 46 2.19 13.09 -1.79
C GLY A 46 2.50 14.02 -2.94
N ARG A 47 3.75 14.44 -3.07
CA ARG A 47 4.22 15.35 -4.12
C ARG A 47 5.18 14.70 -5.10
N ALA A 48 5.94 13.72 -4.64
CA ALA A 48 6.91 13.03 -5.46
C ALA A 48 7.10 11.60 -5.00
N PHE A 49 7.48 10.75 -5.92
CA PHE A 49 7.88 9.37 -5.63
C PHE A 49 9.41 9.33 -5.54
N ALA A 50 9.94 9.83 -4.43
CA ALA A 50 11.38 9.99 -4.23
C ALA A 50 11.76 9.70 -2.78
N ALA A 51 13.00 9.27 -2.57
CA ALA A 51 13.52 9.01 -1.23
C ALA A 51 13.47 10.30 -0.39
N GLY A 52 13.03 10.16 0.86
CA GLY A 52 12.86 11.28 1.78
C GLY A 52 11.48 11.91 1.77
N GLU A 53 10.66 11.59 0.80
CA GLU A 53 9.29 12.13 0.71
C GLU A 53 8.38 11.51 1.76
N ARG A 54 7.45 12.32 2.25
CA ARG A 54 6.42 11.93 3.22
C ARG A 54 5.05 12.11 2.60
N TRP A 55 4.23 11.07 2.67
CA TRP A 55 2.88 11.09 2.16
C TRP A 55 1.88 10.92 3.30
N GLY A 56 1.08 11.94 3.57
CA GLY A 56 -0.05 11.82 4.49
C GLY A 56 -1.22 11.17 3.78
N CYS A 57 -1.76 10.12 4.38
CA CYS A 57 -2.84 9.32 3.80
C CYS A 57 -4.02 9.22 4.76
N VAL A 58 -5.22 9.37 4.22
CA VAL A 58 -6.47 9.07 4.93
C VAL A 58 -7.24 8.06 4.11
N VAL A 59 -7.49 6.90 4.70
CA VAL A 59 -8.21 5.81 4.04
C VAL A 59 -9.55 5.60 4.73
N LYS A 60 -10.61 5.56 3.94
CA LYS A 60 -11.93 5.21 4.43
C LYS A 60 -12.59 4.28 3.43
N ARG A 61 -12.71 3.04 3.84
CA ARG A 61 -13.41 2.02 3.08
C ARG A 61 -14.56 1.50 3.91
N GLN A 62 -15.78 1.47 3.44
CA GLN A 62 -16.97 0.84 4.04
C GLN A 62 -16.91 0.57 5.57
N LEU A 63 -16.07 1.30 6.26
CA LEU A 63 -15.84 1.19 7.69
C LEU A 63 -16.44 2.42 8.38
N PRO A 64 -16.92 2.29 9.63
CA PRO A 64 -17.44 3.43 10.36
C PRO A 64 -16.38 4.42 10.82
N TYR A 65 -15.10 4.18 10.51
CA TYR A 65 -13.97 5.01 10.93
C TYR A 65 -12.94 5.14 9.82
N THR A 66 -12.10 6.16 9.93
CA THR A 66 -11.01 6.41 8.99
C THR A 66 -9.67 5.96 9.57
N LEU A 67 -8.75 5.59 8.68
CA LEU A 67 -7.36 5.33 9.02
C LEU A 67 -6.52 6.50 8.53
N GLU A 68 -5.76 7.10 9.45
CA GLU A 68 -4.82 8.17 9.13
C GLU A 68 -3.40 7.67 9.40
N PHE A 69 -2.54 7.77 8.40
CA PHE A 69 -1.16 7.35 8.53
C PHE A 69 -0.27 8.11 7.56
N GLU A 70 1.02 8.05 7.82
CA GLU A 70 2.03 8.67 6.97
C GLU A 70 2.92 7.59 6.38
N ILE A 71 3.23 7.73 5.11
CA ILE A 71 4.18 6.88 4.40
C ILE A 71 5.45 7.71 4.19
N VAL A 72 6.58 7.20 4.65
CA VAL A 72 7.89 7.80 4.45
C VAL A 72 8.69 6.93 3.49
N LEU A 73 8.99 7.45 2.32
CA LEU A 73 9.83 6.74 1.35
C LEU A 73 11.29 6.81 1.79
N GLU A 74 11.84 5.68 2.20
CA GLU A 74 13.23 5.61 2.67
C GLU A 74 14.21 5.30 1.54
N GLU A 75 13.80 4.48 0.58
CA GLU A 75 14.62 4.10 -0.55
C GLU A 75 13.77 4.03 -1.81
N VAL A 76 14.29 4.63 -2.88
CA VAL A 76 13.67 4.55 -4.21
C VAL A 76 14.77 4.31 -5.22
N ARG A 77 14.69 3.18 -5.93
CA ARG A 77 15.55 2.85 -7.06
C ARG A 77 14.67 2.70 -8.29
N ARG A 78 14.85 3.59 -9.23
CA ARG A 78 14.02 3.67 -10.43
C ARG A 78 13.89 2.32 -11.12
N ALA A 79 12.64 1.91 -11.37
CA ALA A 79 12.25 0.66 -12.04
C ALA A 79 12.71 -0.63 -11.33
N GLU A 80 13.20 -0.52 -10.09
CA GLU A 80 13.68 -1.68 -9.33
C GLU A 80 12.97 -1.84 -8.00
N ARG A 81 13.01 -0.82 -7.15
CA ARG A 81 12.58 -1.01 -5.76
C ARG A 81 12.18 0.31 -5.10
N ALA A 82 11.16 0.24 -4.28
CA ALA A 82 10.84 1.28 -3.31
C ALA A 82 10.60 0.64 -1.95
N TYR A 83 11.12 1.27 -0.91
CA TYR A 83 10.92 0.83 0.46
C TYR A 83 10.42 2.00 1.29
N ALA A 84 9.38 1.76 2.08
CA ALA A 84 8.73 2.79 2.87
C ALA A 84 8.42 2.31 4.27
N ARG A 85 8.38 3.26 5.20
CA ARG A 85 7.84 3.07 6.55
C ARG A 85 6.51 3.76 6.67
N LEU A 86 5.62 3.11 7.41
CA LEU A 86 4.31 3.65 7.74
C LEU A 86 4.27 3.98 9.24
N THR A 87 3.71 5.14 9.56
CA THR A 87 3.51 5.58 10.94
C THR A 87 2.12 6.19 11.10
N GLY A 88 1.55 6.11 12.29
CA GLY A 88 0.22 6.61 12.58
C GLY A 88 -0.69 5.51 13.06
N ASP A 89 -1.92 5.47 12.55
CA ASP A 89 -2.90 4.43 12.91
C ASP A 89 -2.42 3.04 12.47
N ILE A 90 -1.58 3.00 11.45
CA ILE A 90 -0.90 1.79 11.00
C ILE A 90 0.60 2.04 11.06
N GLU A 91 1.34 1.08 11.59
CA GLU A 91 2.80 1.15 11.63
C GLU A 91 3.40 -0.10 10.99
N GLY A 92 4.57 0.07 10.39
CA GLY A 92 5.31 -1.02 9.80
C GLY A 92 6.09 -0.57 8.58
N TRP A 93 6.22 -1.47 7.62
CA TRP A 93 6.95 -1.21 6.40
C TRP A 93 6.23 -1.82 5.19
N ALA A 94 6.55 -1.27 4.01
CA ALA A 94 6.10 -1.79 2.73
C ALA A 94 7.24 -1.72 1.73
N GLU A 95 7.31 -2.71 0.88
CA GLU A 95 8.33 -2.81 -0.16
C GLU A 95 7.69 -3.16 -1.49
N LEU A 96 8.06 -2.41 -2.51
CA LEU A 96 7.68 -2.64 -3.89
C LEU A 96 8.93 -3.04 -4.67
N VAL A 97 8.88 -4.17 -5.36
CA VAL A 97 9.99 -4.63 -6.21
C VAL A 97 9.47 -4.94 -7.60
N LEU A 98 10.15 -4.43 -8.61
CA LEU A 98 9.88 -4.74 -10.00
C LEU A 98 10.99 -5.64 -10.55
N ALA A 99 10.60 -6.64 -11.31
CA ALA A 99 11.54 -7.55 -11.97
C ALA A 99 11.09 -7.84 -13.40
N ASP A 100 12.04 -8.19 -14.24
CA ASP A 100 11.72 -8.64 -15.59
C ASP A 100 11.11 -10.03 -15.53
N ALA A 101 10.17 -10.31 -16.43
CA ALA A 101 9.59 -11.62 -16.67
C ALA A 101 9.91 -12.04 -18.12
N GLU A 102 9.61 -13.28 -18.49
CA GLU A 102 9.80 -13.75 -19.87
C GLU A 102 9.06 -12.85 -20.86
N THR A 103 7.84 -12.46 -20.49
CA THR A 103 7.05 -11.49 -21.25
C THR A 103 6.55 -10.42 -20.27
N GLY A 104 7.13 -9.21 -20.36
CA GLY A 104 6.73 -8.11 -19.50
C GLY A 104 7.48 -8.05 -18.19
N SER A 105 6.78 -7.83 -17.10
CA SER A 105 7.36 -7.59 -15.78
C SER A 105 6.51 -8.16 -14.66
N VAL A 106 7.12 -8.27 -13.48
CA VAL A 106 6.46 -8.70 -12.24
C VAL A 106 6.62 -7.60 -11.21
N LEU A 107 5.52 -7.26 -10.56
CA LEU A 107 5.49 -6.39 -9.41
C LEU A 107 5.27 -7.26 -8.17
N ARG A 108 6.17 -7.16 -7.21
CA ARG A 108 6.03 -7.81 -5.91
C ARG A 108 5.82 -6.74 -4.85
N LEU A 109 4.79 -6.91 -4.07
CA LEU A 109 4.44 -6.00 -2.98
C LEU A 109 4.46 -6.79 -1.68
N ARG A 110 5.34 -6.41 -0.76
CA ARG A 110 5.42 -6.99 0.57
C ARG A 110 5.18 -5.92 1.61
N SER A 111 4.54 -6.31 2.69
CA SER A 111 4.32 -5.40 3.81
C SER A 111 4.15 -6.19 5.11
N ASP A 112 4.48 -5.52 6.20
CA ASP A 112 4.22 -6.00 7.55
C ASP A 112 3.68 -4.80 8.33
N LEU A 113 2.40 -4.84 8.64
CA LEU A 113 1.67 -3.71 9.20
C LEU A 113 1.01 -4.09 10.52
N THR A 114 1.09 -3.19 11.48
CA THR A 114 0.52 -3.34 12.81
C THR A 114 -0.40 -2.15 13.09
N ALA A 115 -1.61 -2.42 13.55
CA ALA A 115 -2.49 -1.36 14.05
C ALA A 115 -1.98 -0.91 15.41
N ARG A 116 -1.83 0.38 15.60
CA ARG A 116 -1.26 0.94 16.82
C ARG A 116 -2.17 1.93 17.49
N GLY A 117 -2.29 1.81 18.84
CA GLY A 117 -2.91 2.84 19.68
C GLY A 117 -4.37 3.11 19.40
N GLY A 118 -5.01 2.32 18.58
CA GLY A 118 -6.40 2.52 18.21
C GLY A 118 -7.39 1.92 19.22
N PRO A 119 -8.66 2.26 19.10
CA PRO A 119 -9.71 1.57 19.84
C PRO A 119 -9.67 0.05 19.60
N ALA A 120 -10.22 -0.73 20.52
CA ALA A 120 -10.25 -2.20 20.41
C ALA A 120 -10.79 -2.71 19.08
N ARG A 121 -11.65 -1.95 18.41
CA ARG A 121 -12.18 -2.27 17.08
C ARG A 121 -11.10 -2.32 15.98
N TRP A 122 -9.99 -1.58 16.15
CA TRP A 122 -8.85 -1.65 15.22
C TRP A 122 -8.14 -2.99 15.33
N VAL A 123 -8.01 -3.48 16.57
CA VAL A 123 -7.41 -4.78 16.84
C VAL A 123 -8.29 -5.88 16.23
N GLU A 124 -9.60 -5.80 16.42
CA GLU A 124 -10.54 -6.74 15.80
C GLU A 124 -10.49 -6.69 14.28
N MET A 125 -10.36 -5.48 13.72
CA MET A 125 -10.28 -5.30 12.27
C MET A 125 -9.02 -5.93 11.67
N LEU A 126 -7.89 -5.93 12.40
CA LEU A 126 -6.64 -6.49 11.92
C LEU A 126 -6.40 -7.93 12.38
N ALA A 127 -7.10 -8.40 13.40
CA ALA A 127 -6.89 -9.72 14.01
C ALA A 127 -7.80 -10.80 13.46
N GLY A 128 -8.96 -10.45 12.92
CA GLY A 128 -9.97 -11.42 12.51
C GLY A 128 -9.91 -11.80 11.04
N PRO A 129 -10.67 -12.83 10.62
CA PRO A 129 -10.81 -13.19 9.21
C PRO A 129 -11.30 -12.02 8.34
N LEU A 130 -12.11 -11.14 8.93
CA LEU A 130 -12.59 -9.93 8.24
C LEU A 130 -11.48 -8.93 7.99
N ALA A 131 -10.50 -8.85 8.88
CA ALA A 131 -9.35 -7.97 8.70
C ALA A 131 -8.48 -8.43 7.53
N ARG A 132 -8.19 -9.72 7.47
CA ARG A 132 -7.43 -10.30 6.38
C ARG A 132 -8.15 -10.10 5.05
N ARG A 133 -9.46 -10.31 5.00
CA ARG A 133 -10.28 -10.03 3.82
C ARG A 133 -10.23 -8.57 3.42
N GLY A 134 -10.29 -7.65 4.39
CA GLY A 134 -10.21 -6.22 4.14
C GLY A 134 -8.87 -5.81 3.54
N HIS A 135 -7.79 -6.31 4.09
CA HIS A 135 -6.43 -6.07 3.61
C HIS A 135 -6.24 -6.66 2.20
N ASP A 136 -6.63 -7.91 2.01
CA ASP A 136 -6.57 -8.58 0.70
C ASP A 136 -7.43 -7.85 -0.32
N TRP A 137 -8.61 -7.37 0.07
CA TRP A 137 -9.47 -6.60 -0.80
C TRP A 137 -8.79 -5.31 -1.28
N VAL A 138 -8.15 -4.57 -0.37
CA VAL A 138 -7.45 -3.32 -0.73
C VAL A 138 -6.33 -3.62 -1.74
N LEU A 139 -5.55 -4.67 -1.49
CA LEU A 139 -4.46 -5.05 -2.38
C LEU A 139 -4.99 -5.53 -3.75
N ASP A 140 -5.95 -6.44 -3.75
CA ASP A 140 -6.47 -7.01 -5.01
C ASP A 140 -7.27 -5.99 -5.81
N ASN A 141 -8.13 -5.21 -5.17
CA ASN A 141 -8.84 -4.13 -5.84
C ASN A 141 -7.92 -2.99 -6.25
N GLY A 142 -6.93 -2.66 -5.43
CA GLY A 142 -5.94 -1.65 -5.76
C GLY A 142 -5.24 -1.98 -7.07
N ILE A 143 -4.80 -3.20 -7.23
CA ILE A 143 -4.18 -3.66 -8.49
C ILE A 143 -5.17 -3.67 -9.64
N ARG A 144 -6.40 -4.16 -9.42
CA ARG A 144 -7.42 -4.17 -10.47
C ARG A 144 -7.76 -2.77 -10.94
N GLN A 145 -7.99 -1.86 -10.01
CA GLN A 145 -8.28 -0.46 -10.33
C GLN A 145 -7.12 0.20 -11.06
N PHE A 146 -5.90 -0.11 -10.64
CA PHE A 146 -4.69 0.36 -11.30
C PHE A 146 -4.62 -0.15 -12.75
N ARG A 147 -4.85 -1.44 -12.99
CA ARG A 147 -4.84 -2.02 -14.35
C ARG A 147 -5.88 -1.37 -15.25
N VAL A 148 -7.08 -1.18 -14.74
CA VAL A 148 -8.17 -0.56 -15.52
C VAL A 148 -7.83 0.88 -15.87
N ALA A 149 -7.31 1.64 -14.91
CA ALA A 149 -7.02 3.06 -15.11
C ALA A 149 -5.83 3.32 -16.04
N THR A 150 -4.81 2.47 -15.97
CA THR A 150 -3.55 2.66 -16.72
C THR A 150 -3.45 1.84 -18.00
N GLY A 151 -4.26 0.81 -18.14
CA GLY A 151 -4.24 -0.10 -19.29
C GLY A 151 -3.04 -1.06 -19.32
N VAL A 152 -2.30 -1.20 -18.21
CA VAL A 152 -1.13 -2.09 -18.14
C VAL A 152 -1.43 -3.48 -17.52
#